data_b9d9c109d6902774c80e325c39a586b3
#
_entry.id   b9d9c109d6902774c80e325c39a586b3
#
_cell.length_a   1.000
_cell.length_b   1.000
_cell.length_c   1.000
_cell.angle_alpha   90.00
_cell.angle_beta   90.00
_cell.angle_gamma   90.00
#
_symmetry.space_group_name_H-M   'P 1'
#
loop_
_entity.id
_entity.type
_entity.pdbx_description
1 polymer ?
#
loop_
_entity_poly.entity_id
_entity_poly.type
_entity_poly.pdbx_seq_one_letter_code
_entity_poly.pdbx_strand_id
1 'polypeptide(L)'
;ILITHEHTDHIAGVGVMSRRFDLPVYATEGTWREMHGRLGKIAAQNVRVLDGKRPFRVGDIEVNPFPLSHDAADPVGYALRTGDARIAIATDTGEICESWMQYCEGADLVLLESNYDPAMLEAGPYPYPLKRRILGSQGHLSNDDAGRAAARLIASGVKRLVLGHLSRENNF
;
A
#
# COMPACT_ATOMS: atom_id res chain seq x y z
N ILE A 1 14.14 -0.94 -0.50
CA ILE A 1 12.82 -1.51 -0.13
C ILE A 1 11.96 -0.35 0.37
N LEU A 2 10.74 -0.19 -0.15
CA LEU A 2 9.75 0.77 0.34
C LEU A 2 8.68 0.00 1.11
N ILE A 3 8.36 0.43 2.32
CA ILE A 3 7.36 -0.23 3.18
C ILE A 3 6.14 0.66 3.28
N THR A 4 4.98 0.10 2.95
CA THR A 4 3.70 0.81 3.05
C THR A 4 3.24 0.94 4.50
N HIS A 5 3.31 -0.17 5.25
CA HIS A 5 2.93 -0.24 6.67
C HIS A 5 3.46 -1.54 7.31
N GLU A 6 3.26 -1.70 8.61
CA GLU A 6 3.88 -2.75 9.45
C GLU A 6 3.14 -4.09 9.53
N HIS A 7 2.06 -4.33 8.78
CA HIS A 7 1.38 -5.62 8.84
C HIS A 7 2.27 -6.77 8.36
N THR A 8 2.05 -7.95 8.90
CA THR A 8 3.00 -9.08 8.78
C THR A 8 3.24 -9.51 7.34
N ASP A 9 2.22 -9.53 6.52
CA ASP A 9 2.27 -9.87 5.09
C ASP A 9 3.08 -8.88 4.25
N HIS A 10 3.24 -7.63 4.73
CA HIS A 10 4.05 -6.60 4.09
C HIS A 10 5.51 -6.61 4.56
N ILE A 11 5.81 -7.10 5.76
CA ILE A 11 7.16 -6.99 6.33
C ILE A 11 7.89 -8.33 6.50
N ALA A 12 7.24 -9.49 6.33
CA ALA A 12 7.81 -10.80 6.64
C ALA A 12 9.16 -11.08 5.94
N GLY A 13 9.35 -10.59 4.70
CA GLY A 13 10.58 -10.77 3.94
C GLY A 13 11.62 -9.66 4.09
N VAL A 14 11.26 -8.52 4.67
CA VAL A 14 12.06 -7.28 4.64
C VAL A 14 13.43 -7.45 5.27
N GLY A 15 13.46 -8.01 6.49
CA GLY A 15 14.71 -8.19 7.21
C GLY A 15 15.69 -9.14 6.50
N VAL A 16 15.17 -10.22 5.91
CA VAL A 16 15.98 -11.17 5.14
C VAL A 16 16.55 -10.52 3.89
N MET A 17 15.71 -9.81 3.13
CA MET A 17 16.10 -9.11 1.90
C MET A 17 17.13 -8.03 2.17
N SER A 18 16.89 -7.19 3.21
CA SER A 18 17.86 -6.15 3.58
C SER A 18 19.22 -6.73 3.94
N ARG A 19 19.27 -7.76 4.79
CA ARG A 19 20.55 -8.39 5.18
C ARG A 19 21.27 -9.10 4.03
N ARG A 20 20.52 -9.81 3.18
CA ARG A 20 21.10 -10.61 2.11
C ARG A 20 21.70 -9.77 0.99
N PHE A 21 21.07 -8.66 0.68
CA PHE A 21 21.41 -7.82 -0.48
C PHE A 21 21.88 -6.42 -0.10
N ASP A 22 22.10 -6.16 1.19
CA ASP A 22 22.49 -4.85 1.76
C ASP A 22 21.54 -3.71 1.29
N LEU A 23 20.24 -3.98 1.29
CA LEU A 23 19.25 -3.03 0.77
C LEU A 23 18.79 -2.06 1.85
N PRO A 24 18.75 -0.75 1.56
CA PRO A 24 18.11 0.23 2.43
C PRO A 24 16.58 0.00 2.48
N VAL A 25 16.02 0.21 3.67
CA VAL A 25 14.59 0.06 3.96
C VAL A 25 14.04 1.42 4.32
N TYR A 26 13.07 1.88 3.55
CA TYR A 26 12.40 3.17 3.72
C TYR A 26 11.01 2.95 4.29
N ALA A 27 10.70 3.61 5.39
CA ALA A 27 9.38 3.58 6.01
C ALA A 27 9.12 4.86 6.81
N THR A 28 7.87 5.15 7.10
CA THR A 28 7.49 6.24 8.01
C THR A 28 7.96 5.94 9.43
N GLU A 29 8.05 6.96 10.27
CA GLU A 29 8.45 6.80 11.67
C GLU A 29 7.48 5.86 12.42
N GLY A 30 6.17 6.02 12.19
CA GLY A 30 5.15 5.15 12.80
C GLY A 30 5.36 3.69 12.42
N THR A 31 5.52 3.41 11.13
CA THR A 31 5.80 2.05 10.63
C THR A 31 7.10 1.49 11.18
N TRP A 32 8.19 2.27 11.24
CA TRP A 32 9.45 1.83 11.83
C TRP A 32 9.30 1.44 13.30
N ARG A 33 8.59 2.25 14.09
CA ARG A 33 8.35 1.96 15.51
C ARG A 33 7.63 0.63 15.72
N GLU A 34 6.59 0.36 14.93
CA GLU A 34 5.77 -0.85 15.08
C GLU A 34 6.43 -2.12 14.47
N MET A 35 7.25 -2.00 13.44
CA MET A 35 7.98 -3.15 12.89
C MET A 35 9.33 -3.41 13.57
N HIS A 36 9.80 -2.50 14.43
CA HIS A 36 11.05 -2.67 15.16
C HIS A 36 11.03 -3.97 15.98
N GLY A 37 12.11 -4.73 15.90
CA GLY A 37 12.21 -6.03 16.57
C GLY A 37 11.57 -7.21 15.81
N ARG A 38 10.70 -6.96 14.83
CA ARG A 38 10.07 -8.02 13.99
C ARG A 38 10.89 -8.39 12.77
N LEU A 39 11.78 -7.51 12.31
CA LEU A 39 12.63 -7.70 11.13
C LEU A 39 13.95 -8.43 11.41
N GLY A 40 14.28 -8.68 12.69
CA GLY A 40 15.62 -8.99 13.11
C GLY A 40 16.56 -7.78 12.94
N LYS A 41 17.88 -8.01 12.99
CA LYS A 41 18.85 -6.91 12.91
C LYS A 41 18.91 -6.32 11.50
N ILE A 42 18.63 -5.03 11.37
CA ILE A 42 18.88 -4.22 10.18
C ILE A 42 20.14 -3.39 10.43
N ALA A 43 21.05 -3.32 9.46
CA ALA A 43 22.25 -2.49 9.55
C ALA A 43 21.85 -1.00 9.62
N ALA A 44 22.50 -0.22 10.50
CA ALA A 44 22.14 1.17 10.74
C ALA A 44 22.12 2.02 9.45
N GLN A 45 23.08 1.76 8.53
CA GLN A 45 23.12 2.44 7.23
C GLN A 45 21.95 2.10 6.33
N ASN A 46 21.19 1.04 6.60
CA ASN A 46 20.01 0.62 5.83
C ASN A 46 18.69 1.07 6.42
N VAL A 47 18.70 1.68 7.59
CA VAL A 47 17.52 2.29 8.19
C VAL A 47 17.29 3.68 7.56
N ARG A 48 16.16 3.86 6.90
CA ARG A 48 15.76 5.12 6.27
C ARG A 48 14.37 5.51 6.76
N VAL A 49 14.35 6.46 7.69
CA VAL A 49 13.08 7.04 8.17
C VAL A 49 12.66 8.14 7.21
N LEU A 50 11.43 8.09 6.73
CA LEU A 50 10.87 9.12 5.86
C LEU A 50 10.59 10.41 6.66
N ASP A 51 10.94 11.57 6.11
CA ASP A 51 10.61 12.87 6.69
C ASP A 51 9.15 13.23 6.38
N GLY A 52 8.25 12.66 7.15
CA GLY A 52 6.83 12.72 6.88
C GLY A 52 6.49 12.11 5.52
N LYS A 53 5.58 12.74 4.79
CA LYS A 53 5.17 12.31 3.44
C LYS A 53 5.81 13.20 2.34
N ARG A 54 7.04 13.67 2.58
CA ARG A 54 7.76 14.49 1.61
C ARG A 54 8.36 13.62 0.50
N PRO A 55 8.38 14.12 -0.74
CA PRO A 55 9.07 13.47 -1.85
C PRO A 55 10.56 13.30 -1.55
N PHE A 56 11.13 12.17 -1.98
CA PHE A 56 12.56 11.90 -1.92
C PHE A 56 13.03 11.16 -3.16
N ARG A 57 14.34 10.95 -3.28
CA ARG A 57 14.92 10.25 -4.43
C ARG A 57 15.71 9.02 -4.01
N VAL A 58 15.59 7.97 -4.82
CA VAL A 58 16.42 6.77 -4.75
C VAL A 58 17.04 6.58 -6.14
N GLY A 59 18.29 6.96 -6.29
CA GLY A 59 18.92 7.03 -7.61
C GLY A 59 18.21 8.07 -8.48
N ASP A 60 17.73 7.64 -9.65
CA ASP A 60 16.97 8.44 -10.61
C ASP A 60 15.45 8.39 -10.38
N ILE A 61 15.00 7.56 -9.43
CA ILE A 61 13.58 7.44 -9.09
C ILE A 61 13.18 8.50 -8.07
N GLU A 62 12.19 9.32 -8.41
CA GLU A 62 11.47 10.17 -7.48
C GLU A 62 10.36 9.36 -6.82
N VAL A 63 10.29 9.40 -5.48
CA VAL A 63 9.33 8.67 -4.67
C VAL A 63 8.49 9.66 -3.90
N ASN A 64 7.18 9.62 -4.11
CA ASN A 64 6.19 10.44 -3.40
C ASN A 64 5.32 9.54 -2.52
N PRO A 65 5.55 9.48 -1.21
CA PRO A 65 4.64 8.81 -0.28
C PRO A 65 3.35 9.61 -0.15
N PHE A 66 2.20 8.93 -0.09
CA PHE A 66 0.91 9.56 0.18
C PHE A 66 0.11 8.77 1.23
N PRO A 67 -0.75 9.43 2.02
CA PRO A 67 -1.48 8.75 3.09
C PRO A 67 -2.53 7.80 2.54
N LEU A 68 -2.70 6.66 3.22
CA LEU A 68 -3.78 5.71 3.01
C LEU A 68 -4.66 5.61 4.26
N SER A 69 -5.93 5.25 4.07
CA SER A 69 -6.86 5.02 5.18
C SER A 69 -6.83 3.54 5.55
N HIS A 70 -5.94 3.18 6.47
CA HIS A 70 -5.77 1.80 6.93
C HIS A 70 -5.46 1.73 8.42
N ASP A 71 -5.76 0.60 9.07
CA ASP A 71 -5.57 0.38 10.50
C ASP A 71 -4.11 0.01 10.86
N ALA A 72 -3.21 0.88 10.48
CA ALA A 72 -1.78 0.79 10.73
C ALA A 72 -1.26 2.10 11.35
N ALA A 73 -0.01 2.11 11.84
CA ALA A 73 0.51 3.23 12.61
C ALA A 73 0.69 4.51 11.79
N ASP A 74 1.14 4.40 10.54
CA ASP A 74 1.28 5.53 9.60
C ASP A 74 1.35 5.00 8.16
N PRO A 75 0.23 4.47 7.62
CA PRO A 75 0.20 3.78 6.34
C PRO A 75 0.35 4.74 5.16
N VAL A 76 1.14 4.33 4.17
CA VAL A 76 1.38 5.10 2.95
C VAL A 76 1.30 4.24 1.69
N GLY A 77 0.79 4.83 0.62
CA GLY A 77 1.04 4.41 -0.74
C GLY A 77 2.25 5.15 -1.32
N TYR A 78 2.64 4.78 -2.53
CA TYR A 78 3.79 5.37 -3.20
C TYR A 78 3.47 5.70 -4.66
N ALA A 79 3.74 6.94 -5.07
CA ALA A 79 3.84 7.31 -6.47
C ALA A 79 5.32 7.44 -6.84
N LEU A 80 5.72 6.71 -7.88
CA LEU A 80 7.10 6.59 -8.36
C LEU A 80 7.21 7.23 -9.73
N ARG A 81 8.28 7.99 -9.97
CA ARG A 81 8.57 8.57 -11.28
C ARG A 81 10.04 8.41 -11.63
N THR A 82 10.32 7.94 -12.84
CA THR A 82 11.66 7.92 -13.44
C THR A 82 11.56 8.23 -14.94
N GLY A 83 12.26 9.24 -15.42
CA GLY A 83 12.06 9.75 -16.77
C GLY A 83 10.59 10.10 -17.03
N ASP A 84 10.00 9.50 -18.05
CA ASP A 84 8.58 9.69 -18.41
C ASP A 84 7.65 8.64 -17.78
N ALA A 85 8.21 7.63 -17.10
CA ALA A 85 7.41 6.55 -16.48
C ALA A 85 6.88 6.95 -15.10
N ARG A 86 5.59 6.68 -14.87
CA ARG A 86 4.88 6.95 -13.62
C ARG A 86 4.13 5.71 -13.15
N ILE A 87 4.39 5.28 -11.92
CA ILE A 87 3.73 4.11 -11.29
C ILE A 87 3.17 4.56 -9.95
N ALA A 88 1.97 4.11 -9.60
CA ALA A 88 1.43 4.30 -8.26
C ALA A 88 1.01 2.97 -7.64
N ILE A 89 1.13 2.89 -6.31
CA ILE A 89 0.77 1.72 -5.51
C ILE A 89 -0.15 2.21 -4.40
N ALA A 90 -1.40 1.76 -4.44
CA ALA A 90 -2.45 2.06 -3.47
C ALA A 90 -3.13 0.75 -3.05
N THR A 91 -2.49 0.04 -2.14
CA THR A 91 -3.02 -1.16 -1.49
C THR A 91 -3.27 -0.87 -0.01
N ASP A 92 -4.19 -1.59 0.60
CA ASP A 92 -4.54 -1.42 2.00
C ASP A 92 -5.12 -0.03 2.30
N THR A 93 -6.28 0.20 1.72
CA THR A 93 -7.09 1.39 1.98
C THR A 93 -8.56 1.02 2.06
N GLY A 94 -9.23 1.47 3.11
CA GLY A 94 -10.65 1.14 3.35
C GLY A 94 -11.62 2.07 2.61
N GLU A 95 -11.14 3.13 1.96
CA GLU A 95 -12.00 4.11 1.31
C GLU A 95 -11.38 4.78 0.10
N ILE A 96 -12.22 5.23 -0.83
CA ILE A 96 -11.82 6.06 -1.96
C ILE A 96 -11.84 7.53 -1.50
N CYS A 97 -10.68 8.18 -1.48
CA CYS A 97 -10.59 9.59 -1.14
C CYS A 97 -9.58 10.34 -2.02
N GLU A 98 -9.78 11.64 -2.16
CA GLU A 98 -8.92 12.49 -2.98
C GLU A 98 -7.48 12.56 -2.45
N SER A 99 -7.28 12.30 -1.15
CA SER A 99 -5.95 12.35 -0.52
C SER A 99 -4.93 11.38 -1.13
N TRP A 100 -5.39 10.27 -1.76
CA TRP A 100 -4.52 9.36 -2.46
C TRP A 100 -4.81 9.27 -3.96
N MET A 101 -6.07 9.42 -4.40
CA MET A 101 -6.47 9.33 -5.81
C MET A 101 -5.64 10.26 -6.70
N GLN A 102 -5.43 11.51 -6.30
CA GLN A 102 -4.64 12.50 -7.04
C GLN A 102 -3.21 12.05 -7.37
N TYR A 103 -2.59 11.21 -6.53
CA TYR A 103 -1.24 10.69 -6.77
C TYR A 103 -1.22 9.57 -7.82
N CYS A 104 -2.36 8.95 -8.07
CA CYS A 104 -2.52 7.88 -9.06
C CYS A 104 -2.92 8.41 -10.44
N GLU A 105 -3.48 9.62 -10.53
CA GLU A 105 -3.98 10.20 -11.77
C GLU A 105 -2.91 10.31 -12.86
N GLY A 106 -3.28 9.92 -14.08
CA GLY A 106 -2.39 9.95 -15.25
C GLY A 106 -1.16 9.05 -15.15
N ALA A 107 -1.10 8.12 -14.21
CA ALA A 107 0.00 7.16 -14.11
C ALA A 107 0.00 6.17 -15.29
N ASP A 108 1.18 5.67 -15.66
CA ASP A 108 1.30 4.62 -16.67
C ASP A 108 0.80 3.27 -16.14
N LEU A 109 0.95 3.05 -14.83
CA LEU A 109 0.47 1.86 -14.14
C LEU A 109 0.06 2.20 -12.71
N VAL A 110 -1.09 1.68 -12.29
CA VAL A 110 -1.52 1.72 -10.89
C VAL A 110 -1.74 0.29 -10.40
N LEU A 111 -1.10 -0.07 -9.29
CA LEU A 111 -1.48 -1.22 -8.49
C LEU A 111 -2.53 -0.76 -7.49
N LEU A 112 -3.76 -1.22 -7.66
CA LEU A 112 -4.93 -0.84 -6.87
C LEU A 112 -5.44 -2.03 -6.08
N GLU A 113 -5.79 -1.83 -4.82
CA GLU A 113 -6.45 -2.84 -4.02
C GLU A 113 -7.80 -3.26 -4.60
N SER A 114 -8.11 -4.56 -4.53
CA SER A 114 -9.42 -5.15 -4.78
C SER A 114 -9.58 -6.36 -3.86
N ASN A 115 -9.81 -6.10 -2.57
CA ASN A 115 -9.58 -7.11 -1.55
C ASN A 115 -10.69 -8.15 -1.50
N TYR A 116 -11.94 -7.77 -1.49
CA TYR A 116 -13.03 -8.70 -1.22
C TYR A 116 -14.28 -8.45 -2.08
N ASP A 117 -14.99 -9.53 -2.37
CA ASP A 117 -16.37 -9.48 -2.82
C ASP A 117 -17.31 -9.30 -1.61
N PRO A 118 -18.22 -8.31 -1.62
CA PRO A 118 -19.08 -8.04 -0.48
C PRO A 118 -19.96 -9.22 -0.05
N ALA A 119 -20.51 -9.96 -1.00
CA ALA A 119 -21.38 -11.10 -0.71
C ALA A 119 -20.59 -12.29 -0.14
N MET A 120 -19.38 -12.53 -0.67
CA MET A 120 -18.47 -13.56 -0.13
C MET A 120 -18.03 -13.22 1.29
N LEU A 121 -17.67 -11.97 1.58
CA LEU A 121 -17.29 -11.54 2.91
C LEU A 121 -18.47 -11.68 3.88
N GLU A 122 -19.68 -11.29 3.48
CA GLU A 122 -20.88 -11.38 4.32
C GLU A 122 -21.21 -12.85 4.65
N ALA A 123 -21.22 -13.72 3.65
CA ALA A 123 -21.52 -15.15 3.81
C ALA A 123 -20.35 -15.97 4.37
N GLY A 124 -19.12 -15.47 4.26
CA GLY A 124 -17.88 -16.19 4.57
C GLY A 124 -17.70 -16.53 6.05
N PRO A 125 -16.68 -17.34 6.38
CA PRO A 125 -16.49 -17.91 7.71
C PRO A 125 -15.88 -16.92 8.73
N TYR A 126 -15.51 -15.73 8.35
CA TYR A 126 -14.84 -14.79 9.25
C TYR A 126 -15.75 -14.37 10.41
N PRO A 127 -15.18 -14.25 11.64
CA PRO A 127 -15.91 -13.73 12.78
C PRO A 127 -16.42 -12.30 12.52
N TYR A 128 -17.59 -11.97 13.07
CA TYR A 128 -18.22 -10.66 12.87
C TYR A 128 -17.31 -9.44 13.16
N PRO A 129 -16.48 -9.43 14.24
CA PRO A 129 -15.55 -8.33 14.47
C PRO A 129 -14.53 -8.14 13.32
N LEU A 130 -14.05 -9.24 12.73
CA LEU A 130 -13.11 -9.17 11.59
C LEU A 130 -13.82 -8.66 10.33
N LYS A 131 -15.04 -9.11 10.06
CA LYS A 131 -15.84 -8.57 8.95
C LYS A 131 -16.03 -7.06 9.09
N ARG A 132 -16.40 -6.59 10.28
CA ARG A 132 -16.54 -5.14 10.55
C ARG A 132 -15.25 -4.36 10.37
N ARG A 133 -14.12 -4.93 10.76
CA ARG A 133 -12.80 -4.34 10.54
C ARG A 133 -12.52 -4.18 9.04
N ILE A 134 -12.73 -5.24 8.26
CA ILE A 134 -12.51 -5.25 6.80
C ILE A 134 -13.41 -4.23 6.10
N LEU A 135 -14.69 -4.17 6.48
CA LEU A 135 -15.71 -3.25 5.93
C LEU A 135 -15.54 -1.79 6.36
N GLY A 136 -14.72 -1.53 7.36
CA GLY A 136 -14.53 -0.17 7.90
C GLY A 136 -13.71 0.73 6.97
N SER A 137 -13.80 2.05 7.17
CA SER A 137 -13.04 3.04 6.40
C SER A 137 -11.51 2.89 6.51
N GLN A 138 -11.04 2.20 7.54
CA GLN A 138 -9.64 1.82 7.72
C GLN A 138 -9.37 0.33 7.42
N GLY A 139 -10.31 -0.35 6.78
CA GLY A 139 -10.19 -1.74 6.35
C GLY A 139 -9.58 -1.87 4.95
N HIS A 140 -10.38 -2.43 4.04
CA HIS A 140 -9.94 -2.70 2.66
C HIS A 140 -11.00 -2.28 1.64
N LEU A 141 -10.59 -2.04 0.39
CA LEU A 141 -11.53 -1.79 -0.70
C LEU A 141 -12.23 -3.08 -1.13
N SER A 142 -13.56 -3.00 -1.27
CA SER A 142 -14.33 -4.02 -1.96
C SER A 142 -14.03 -4.04 -3.46
N ASN A 143 -14.38 -5.12 -4.16
CA ASN A 143 -14.31 -5.19 -5.63
C ASN A 143 -15.15 -4.08 -6.28
N ASP A 144 -16.31 -3.74 -5.69
CA ASP A 144 -17.17 -2.65 -6.18
C ASP A 144 -16.51 -1.28 -6.03
N ASP A 145 -15.87 -1.01 -4.88
CA ASP A 145 -15.12 0.22 -4.66
C ASP A 145 -13.89 0.30 -5.57
N ALA A 146 -13.16 -0.80 -5.69
CA ALA A 146 -12.04 -0.89 -6.62
C ALA A 146 -12.46 -0.59 -8.05
N GLY A 147 -13.62 -1.12 -8.49
CA GLY A 147 -14.21 -0.82 -9.80
C GLY A 147 -14.55 0.66 -9.97
N ARG A 148 -15.12 1.31 -8.95
CA ARG A 148 -15.40 2.75 -8.96
C ARG A 148 -14.12 3.60 -9.03
N ALA A 149 -13.11 3.26 -8.23
CA ALA A 149 -11.82 3.92 -8.25
C ALA A 149 -11.13 3.72 -9.61
N ALA A 150 -11.13 2.50 -10.14
CA ALA A 150 -10.56 2.17 -11.44
C ALA A 150 -11.19 2.98 -12.58
N ALA A 151 -12.50 3.11 -12.60
CA ALA A 151 -13.21 3.91 -13.62
C ALA A 151 -12.78 5.39 -13.57
N ARG A 152 -12.65 5.97 -12.38
CA ARG A 152 -12.15 7.36 -12.21
C ARG A 152 -10.70 7.50 -12.66
N LEU A 153 -9.84 6.56 -12.29
CA LEU A 153 -8.42 6.57 -12.67
C LEU A 153 -8.22 6.42 -14.18
N ILE A 154 -8.98 5.55 -14.84
CA ILE A 154 -8.96 5.43 -16.30
C ILE A 154 -9.41 6.75 -16.96
N ALA A 155 -10.48 7.36 -16.46
CA ALA A 155 -10.96 8.65 -16.95
C ALA A 155 -9.92 9.77 -16.76
N SER A 156 -9.06 9.69 -15.73
CA SER A 156 -7.96 10.64 -15.51
C SER A 156 -6.69 10.36 -16.35
N GLY A 157 -6.72 9.33 -17.21
CA GLY A 157 -5.61 9.00 -18.13
C GLY A 157 -4.66 7.92 -17.66
N VAL A 158 -5.01 7.14 -16.63
CA VAL A 158 -4.24 5.94 -16.23
C VAL A 158 -4.26 4.93 -17.36
N LYS A 159 -3.07 4.44 -17.77
CA LYS A 159 -2.94 3.56 -18.93
C LYS A 159 -3.13 2.08 -18.61
N ARG A 160 -2.73 1.65 -17.40
CA ARG A 160 -2.82 0.26 -16.94
C ARG A 160 -3.21 0.21 -15.46
N LEU A 161 -4.11 -0.71 -15.14
CA LEU A 161 -4.47 -1.04 -13.77
C LEU A 161 -4.14 -2.51 -13.51
N VAL A 162 -3.55 -2.76 -12.34
CA VAL A 162 -3.36 -4.09 -11.80
C VAL A 162 -4.14 -4.14 -10.50
N LEU A 163 -5.13 -5.02 -10.43
CA LEU A 163 -5.84 -5.27 -9.18
C LEU A 163 -5.02 -6.24 -8.34
N GLY A 164 -4.83 -5.90 -7.09
CA GLY A 164 -3.99 -6.66 -6.17
C GLY A 164 -4.55 -6.71 -4.76
N HIS A 165 -3.80 -7.32 -3.84
CA HIS A 165 -4.20 -7.52 -2.45
C HIS A 165 -5.56 -8.24 -2.31
N LEU A 166 -5.77 -9.26 -3.15
CA LEU A 166 -6.99 -10.05 -3.16
C LEU A 166 -7.04 -10.99 -1.96
N SER A 167 -8.16 -11.02 -1.25
CA SER A 167 -8.42 -11.98 -0.18
C SER A 167 -8.48 -13.41 -0.74
N ARG A 168 -7.80 -14.34 -0.09
CA ARG A 168 -7.87 -15.76 -0.46
C ARG A 168 -9.21 -16.40 -0.12
N GLU A 169 -9.93 -15.87 0.87
CA GLU A 169 -11.16 -16.44 1.41
C GLU A 169 -12.41 -15.71 0.90
N ASN A 170 -12.28 -14.44 0.52
CA ASN A 170 -13.43 -13.60 0.22
C ASN A 170 -13.33 -12.92 -1.16
N ASN A 171 -12.60 -13.54 -2.10
CA ASN A 171 -12.49 -13.09 -3.49
C ASN A 171 -12.35 -14.30 -4.43
N PHE A 172 -12.54 -14.08 -5.76
CA PHE A 172 -12.41 -15.16 -6.75
C PHE A 172 -11.04 -15.12 -7.43
#